data_f67329631d3161d3898b5084d8b37376
#
_entry.id   f67329631d3161d3898b5084d8b37376
#
_cell.length_a   1.000
_cell.length_b   1.000
_cell.length_c   1.000
_cell.angle_alpha   90.00
_cell.angle_beta   90.00
_cell.angle_gamma   90.00
#
_symmetry.space_group_name_H-M   'P 1'
#
loop_
_entity.id
_entity.type
_entity.pdbx_description
1 polymer ?
#
loop_
_entity_poly.entity_id
_entity_poly.type
_entity_poly.pdbx_seq_one_letter_code
_entity_poly.pdbx_strand_id
1 'polypeptide(L)'
;SGPFKVKEYKEGESITYERYDDYYRGKASLDQVIIKIMPDQSAQEAALQSGELSVMRVTSQTKLDKYKKDDNYTVYNIPEGRLNYLAFNYQSEIMKNEDARKAICLALNDDEIVEGAYGSEELAKPAKNFCSPENLYYNDEMKGYQQNIEEAKKLAKSSGLSGKTLHYIYFQQRPNMKETAQIVQQQLKKIDVNLEIEGMDGSAFFPHLFAAWI
;
A
#
# COMPACT_ATOMS: atom_id res chain seq x y z
N SER A 1 3.04 -23.83 14.40
CA SER A 1 1.75 -23.90 15.14
C SER A 1 0.52 -23.61 14.25
N GLY A 2 0.60 -23.82 12.95
CA GLY A 2 -0.51 -23.68 11.99
C GLY A 2 -0.96 -25.04 11.45
N PRO A 3 -1.99 -25.05 10.54
CA PRO A 3 -2.50 -26.26 9.91
C PRO A 3 -1.53 -26.88 8.90
N PHE A 4 -0.43 -26.20 8.59
CA PHE A 4 0.61 -26.64 7.67
C PHE A 4 2.01 -26.48 8.31
N LYS A 5 2.95 -27.31 7.87
CA LYS A 5 4.39 -27.27 8.19
C LYS A 5 5.19 -26.98 6.93
N VAL A 6 6.30 -26.26 7.04
CA VAL A 6 7.23 -26.10 5.91
C VAL A 6 7.85 -27.44 5.58
N LYS A 7 7.71 -27.88 4.33
CA LYS A 7 8.32 -29.07 3.77
C LYS A 7 9.61 -28.76 3.03
N GLU A 8 9.58 -27.71 2.22
CA GLU A 8 10.73 -27.29 1.40
C GLU A 8 10.72 -25.77 1.23
N TYR A 9 11.89 -25.18 1.21
CA TYR A 9 12.11 -23.76 0.86
C TYR A 9 13.18 -23.69 -0.22
N LYS A 10 12.82 -23.12 -1.36
CA LYS A 10 13.73 -22.78 -2.46
C LYS A 10 13.83 -21.29 -2.56
N GLU A 11 14.99 -20.76 -2.19
CA GLU A 11 15.22 -19.32 -2.11
C GLU A 11 14.95 -18.63 -3.46
N GLY A 12 14.16 -17.55 -3.41
CA GLY A 12 13.76 -16.79 -4.60
C GLY A 12 12.78 -17.50 -5.55
N GLU A 13 12.41 -18.77 -5.29
CA GLU A 13 11.56 -19.58 -6.17
C GLU A 13 10.22 -19.95 -5.51
N SER A 14 10.26 -20.70 -4.41
CA SER A 14 9.03 -21.21 -3.82
C SER A 14 9.16 -21.68 -2.37
N ILE A 15 8.01 -21.73 -1.68
CA ILE A 15 7.87 -22.35 -0.37
C ILE A 15 6.78 -23.41 -0.48
N THR A 16 7.13 -24.66 -0.16
CA THR A 16 6.20 -25.78 -0.11
C THR A 16 5.82 -26.10 1.33
N TYR A 17 4.54 -26.13 1.59
CA TYR A 17 3.98 -26.53 2.87
C TYR A 17 3.25 -27.86 2.71
N GLU A 18 3.38 -28.75 3.72
CA GLU A 18 2.58 -29.96 3.85
C GLU A 18 1.61 -29.85 5.01
N ARG A 19 0.49 -30.53 4.94
CA ARG A 19 -0.50 -30.58 6.00
C ARG A 19 0.09 -31.11 7.31
N TYR A 20 -0.31 -30.47 8.43
CA TYR A 20 -0.01 -30.93 9.76
C TYR A 20 -1.21 -31.67 10.35
N ASP A 21 -1.17 -33.00 10.31
CA ASP A 21 -2.29 -33.85 10.72
C ASP A 21 -2.67 -33.75 12.19
N ASP A 22 -1.70 -33.40 13.07
CA ASP A 22 -1.91 -33.21 14.50
C ASP A 22 -2.25 -31.75 14.87
N TYR A 23 -2.74 -30.95 13.92
CA TYR A 23 -3.12 -29.58 14.23
C TYR A 23 -4.33 -29.55 15.17
N TYR A 24 -4.25 -28.78 16.28
CA TYR A 24 -5.22 -28.77 17.37
C TYR A 24 -6.66 -28.39 16.99
N ARG A 25 -6.87 -27.73 15.83
CA ARG A 25 -8.20 -27.40 15.27
C ARG A 25 -8.65 -28.39 14.20
N GLY A 26 -7.99 -29.52 14.08
CA GLY A 26 -8.29 -30.54 13.08
C GLY A 26 -7.48 -30.41 11.79
N LYS A 27 -7.58 -31.40 10.95
CA LYS A 27 -6.85 -31.50 9.69
C LYS A 27 -7.34 -30.47 8.66
N ALA A 28 -6.41 -29.83 7.96
CA ALA A 28 -6.75 -29.02 6.79
C ALA A 28 -7.27 -29.91 5.64
N SER A 29 -8.13 -29.34 4.80
CA SER A 29 -8.68 -30.07 3.63
C SER A 29 -7.65 -30.26 2.51
N LEU A 30 -6.66 -29.39 2.40
CA LEU A 30 -5.58 -29.48 1.42
C LEU A 30 -4.42 -30.28 1.99
N ASP A 31 -3.82 -31.14 1.15
CA ASP A 31 -2.63 -31.92 1.52
C ASP A 31 -1.36 -31.05 1.48
N GLN A 32 -1.32 -30.08 0.55
CA GLN A 32 -0.15 -29.27 0.30
C GLN A 32 -0.56 -27.86 -0.16
N VAL A 33 0.24 -26.86 0.20
CA VAL A 33 0.18 -25.48 -0.33
C VAL A 33 1.56 -25.09 -0.83
N ILE A 34 1.64 -24.62 -2.07
CA ILE A 34 2.88 -24.14 -2.67
C ILE A 34 2.74 -22.63 -2.93
N ILE A 35 3.60 -21.83 -2.30
CA ILE A 35 3.71 -20.39 -2.57
C ILE A 35 4.84 -20.19 -3.55
N LYS A 36 4.53 -19.73 -4.77
CA LYS A 36 5.51 -19.37 -5.79
C LYS A 36 5.87 -17.89 -5.72
N ILE A 37 7.15 -17.59 -5.78
CA ILE A 37 7.65 -16.21 -5.80
C ILE A 37 7.74 -15.78 -7.25
N MET A 38 6.77 -14.99 -7.70
CA MET A 38 6.67 -14.50 -9.07
C MET A 38 6.48 -12.98 -9.05
N PRO A 39 7.55 -12.19 -9.24
CA PRO A 39 7.47 -10.72 -9.17
C PRO A 39 6.67 -10.09 -10.31
N ASP A 40 6.68 -10.70 -11.50
CA ASP A 40 5.99 -10.17 -12.67
C ASP A 40 4.51 -10.58 -12.69
N GLN A 41 3.62 -9.58 -12.71
CA GLN A 41 2.17 -9.80 -12.71
C GLN A 41 1.65 -10.45 -14.00
N SER A 42 2.29 -10.23 -15.15
CA SER A 42 1.86 -10.85 -16.39
C SER A 42 2.19 -12.33 -16.41
N ALA A 43 3.33 -12.70 -15.82
CA ALA A 43 3.70 -14.10 -15.60
C ALA A 43 2.73 -14.81 -14.63
N GLN A 44 2.33 -14.13 -13.53
CA GLN A 44 1.32 -14.66 -12.60
C GLN A 44 -0.02 -14.90 -13.32
N GLU A 45 -0.44 -13.97 -14.17
CA GLU A 45 -1.68 -14.10 -14.94
C GLU A 45 -1.63 -15.28 -15.94
N ALA A 46 -0.52 -15.42 -16.66
CA ALA A 46 -0.31 -16.55 -17.56
C ALA A 46 -0.32 -17.89 -16.83
N ALA A 47 0.34 -17.96 -15.66
CA ALA A 47 0.37 -19.14 -14.81
C ALA A 47 -1.00 -19.50 -14.23
N LEU A 48 -1.84 -18.50 -13.89
CA LEU A 48 -3.22 -18.74 -13.48
C LEU A 48 -4.06 -19.30 -14.65
N GLN A 49 -3.93 -18.70 -15.84
CA GLN A 49 -4.68 -19.13 -17.03
C GLN A 49 -4.29 -20.54 -17.50
N SER A 50 -3.03 -20.93 -17.34
CA SER A 50 -2.55 -22.28 -17.65
C SER A 50 -2.88 -23.32 -16.57
N GLY A 51 -3.42 -22.91 -15.42
CA GLY A 51 -3.68 -23.79 -14.29
C GLY A 51 -2.44 -24.12 -13.44
N GLU A 52 -1.30 -23.48 -13.70
CA GLU A 52 -0.10 -23.62 -12.88
C GLU A 52 -0.27 -22.94 -11.50
N LEU A 53 -1.03 -21.84 -11.42
CA LEU A 53 -1.48 -21.23 -10.20
C LEU A 53 -2.98 -21.48 -10.00
N SER A 54 -3.36 -21.78 -8.77
CA SER A 54 -4.77 -21.87 -8.36
C SER A 54 -5.33 -20.54 -7.83
N VAL A 55 -4.46 -19.67 -7.35
CA VAL A 55 -4.83 -18.36 -6.76
C VAL A 55 -3.78 -17.34 -7.12
N MET A 56 -4.20 -16.14 -7.47
CA MET A 56 -3.33 -14.98 -7.57
C MET A 56 -4.00 -13.74 -6.97
N ARG A 57 -3.20 -12.73 -6.64
CA ARG A 57 -3.69 -11.44 -6.19
C ARG A 57 -3.91 -10.51 -7.38
N VAL A 58 -5.06 -9.86 -7.41
CA VAL A 58 -5.38 -8.82 -8.41
C VAL A 58 -5.23 -7.45 -7.76
N THR A 59 -4.49 -6.55 -8.41
CA THR A 59 -4.20 -5.18 -7.90
C THR A 59 -4.63 -4.07 -8.86
N SER A 60 -5.31 -4.42 -9.96
CA SER A 60 -5.75 -3.51 -11.01
C SER A 60 -7.24 -3.67 -11.24
N GLN A 61 -7.98 -2.56 -11.31
CA GLN A 61 -9.42 -2.56 -11.56
C GLN A 61 -9.77 -3.24 -12.89
N THR A 62 -9.01 -2.96 -13.94
CA THR A 62 -9.23 -3.59 -15.26
C THR A 62 -9.14 -5.13 -15.20
N LYS A 63 -8.18 -5.65 -14.45
CA LYS A 63 -8.06 -7.11 -14.27
C LYS A 63 -9.16 -7.67 -13.38
N LEU A 64 -9.53 -6.93 -12.34
CA LEU A 64 -10.63 -7.30 -11.46
C LEU A 64 -11.93 -7.44 -12.25
N ASP A 65 -12.26 -6.46 -13.09
CA ASP A 65 -13.45 -6.48 -13.94
C ASP A 65 -13.43 -7.61 -14.97
N LYS A 66 -12.24 -7.94 -15.50
CA LYS A 66 -12.05 -9.09 -16.42
C LYS A 66 -12.41 -10.40 -15.72
N TYR A 67 -11.82 -10.65 -14.54
CA TYR A 67 -12.04 -11.92 -13.83
C TYR A 67 -13.44 -12.03 -13.21
N LYS A 68 -14.09 -10.93 -12.87
CA LYS A 68 -15.49 -10.92 -12.43
C LYS A 68 -16.49 -11.34 -13.53
N LYS A 69 -16.12 -11.16 -14.78
CA LYS A 69 -16.95 -11.49 -15.95
C LYS A 69 -16.68 -12.89 -16.51
N ASP A 70 -15.72 -13.61 -15.96
CA ASP A 70 -15.30 -14.92 -16.44
C ASP A 70 -15.70 -16.00 -15.43
N ASP A 71 -16.67 -16.81 -15.77
CA ASP A 71 -17.25 -17.87 -14.91
C ASP A 71 -16.22 -18.95 -14.50
N ASN A 72 -15.05 -19.00 -15.15
CA ASN A 72 -13.97 -19.91 -14.76
C ASN A 72 -13.23 -19.47 -13.49
N TYR A 73 -13.46 -18.24 -13.01
CA TYR A 73 -12.79 -17.69 -11.85
C TYR A 73 -13.76 -17.28 -10.76
N THR A 74 -13.37 -17.48 -9.52
CA THR A 74 -14.07 -16.91 -8.37
C THR A 74 -13.24 -15.77 -7.79
N VAL A 75 -13.83 -14.58 -7.69
CA VAL A 75 -13.17 -13.41 -7.14
C VAL A 75 -13.59 -13.23 -5.67
N TYR A 76 -12.61 -13.18 -4.79
CA TYR A 76 -12.79 -12.87 -3.37
C TYR A 76 -12.24 -11.47 -3.08
N ASN A 77 -13.08 -10.58 -2.56
CA ASN A 77 -12.64 -9.30 -2.02
C ASN A 77 -12.55 -9.42 -0.49
N ILE A 78 -11.31 -9.49 0.02
CA ILE A 78 -11.03 -9.68 1.44
C ILE A 78 -10.30 -8.44 1.94
N PRO A 79 -10.88 -7.70 2.92
CA PRO A 79 -10.17 -6.58 3.55
C PRO A 79 -8.87 -7.06 4.20
N GLU A 80 -7.76 -6.43 3.86
CA GLU A 80 -6.44 -6.84 4.37
C GLU A 80 -6.07 -6.17 5.70
N GLY A 81 -6.84 -5.19 6.16
CA GLY A 81 -6.47 -4.37 7.33
C GLY A 81 -5.18 -3.57 7.14
N ARG A 82 -4.70 -3.41 5.91
CA ARG A 82 -3.47 -2.70 5.59
C ARG A 82 -3.74 -1.23 5.37
N LEU A 83 -2.90 -0.39 5.97
CA LEU A 83 -2.89 1.04 5.74
C LEU A 83 -1.65 1.45 4.94
N ASN A 84 -1.85 2.28 3.93
CA ASN A 84 -0.80 3.05 3.30
C ASN A 84 -0.84 4.46 3.87
N TYR A 85 0.31 4.98 4.26
CA TYR A 85 0.40 6.28 4.93
C TYR A 85 1.65 7.03 4.48
N LEU A 86 1.60 8.35 4.57
CA LEU A 86 2.73 9.24 4.40
C LEU A 86 3.36 9.48 5.77
N ALA A 87 4.62 9.07 5.94
CA ALA A 87 5.38 9.34 7.15
C ALA A 87 6.23 10.60 6.98
N PHE A 88 6.23 11.47 8.00
CA PHE A 88 7.08 12.65 8.04
C PHE A 88 8.38 12.35 8.77
N ASN A 89 9.52 12.70 8.15
CA ASN A 89 10.81 12.59 8.78
C ASN A 89 11.03 13.78 9.74
N TYR A 90 10.90 13.54 11.03
CA TYR A 90 11.10 14.55 12.07
C TYR A 90 12.56 14.99 12.28
N GLN A 91 13.53 14.34 11.63
CA GLN A 91 14.91 14.84 11.58
C GLN A 91 15.05 16.05 10.63
N SER A 92 14.13 16.19 9.69
CA SER A 92 14.07 17.37 8.81
C SER A 92 13.53 18.59 9.59
N GLU A 93 14.27 19.69 9.59
CA GLU A 93 13.88 20.91 10.31
C GLU A 93 12.50 21.42 9.90
N ILE A 94 12.18 21.37 8.60
CA ILE A 94 10.88 21.82 8.12
C ILE A 94 9.74 20.88 8.60
N MET A 95 10.00 19.58 8.77
CA MET A 95 9.00 18.63 9.23
C MET A 95 8.79 18.64 10.75
N LYS A 96 9.66 19.30 11.54
CA LYS A 96 9.41 19.59 12.96
C LYS A 96 8.28 20.61 13.12
N ASN A 97 8.08 21.49 12.13
CA ASN A 97 7.02 22.48 12.15
C ASN A 97 5.65 21.81 11.91
N GLU A 98 4.73 21.95 12.87
CA GLU A 98 3.39 21.37 12.79
C GLU A 98 2.57 21.94 11.63
N ASP A 99 2.67 23.26 11.38
CA ASP A 99 1.94 23.92 10.30
C ASP A 99 2.40 23.45 8.92
N ALA A 100 3.70 23.12 8.76
CA ALA A 100 4.21 22.51 7.54
C ALA A 100 3.59 21.12 7.29
N ARG A 101 3.50 20.30 8.31
CA ARG A 101 2.85 18.97 8.19
C ARG A 101 1.35 19.10 7.92
N LYS A 102 0.67 20.02 8.62
CA LYS A 102 -0.76 20.31 8.38
C LYS A 102 -1.00 20.81 6.96
N ALA A 103 -0.12 21.67 6.43
CA ALA A 103 -0.22 22.16 5.06
C ALA A 103 -0.19 20.99 4.05
N ILE A 104 0.71 20.03 4.24
CA ILE A 104 0.77 18.83 3.41
C ILE A 104 -0.52 18.03 3.53
N CYS A 105 -0.99 17.72 4.74
CA CYS A 105 -2.22 16.96 4.94
C CYS A 105 -3.45 17.63 4.30
N LEU A 106 -3.57 18.96 4.42
CA LEU A 106 -4.67 19.73 3.83
C LEU A 106 -4.55 19.89 2.31
N ALA A 107 -3.39 19.68 1.73
CA ALA A 107 -3.19 19.72 0.27
C ALA A 107 -3.63 18.43 -0.41
N LEU A 108 -3.66 17.32 0.31
CA LEU A 108 -3.98 16.00 -0.23
C LEU A 108 -5.50 15.79 -0.39
N ASN A 109 -5.86 15.11 -1.45
CA ASN A 109 -7.19 14.59 -1.71
C ASN A 109 -7.09 13.07 -1.80
N ASP A 110 -7.55 12.39 -0.76
CA ASP A 110 -7.43 10.95 -0.66
C ASP A 110 -8.30 10.22 -1.69
N ASP A 111 -9.45 10.78 -2.07
CA ASP A 111 -10.34 10.20 -3.08
C ASP A 111 -9.66 10.22 -4.47
N GLU A 112 -9.01 11.34 -4.84
CA GLU A 112 -8.20 11.42 -6.07
C GLU A 112 -7.03 10.42 -6.05
N ILE A 113 -6.42 10.18 -4.90
CA ILE A 113 -5.34 9.19 -4.74
C ILE A 113 -5.90 7.77 -4.93
N VAL A 114 -7.04 7.45 -4.33
CA VAL A 114 -7.68 6.14 -4.48
C VAL A 114 -8.08 5.90 -5.93
N GLU A 115 -8.75 6.85 -6.56
CA GLU A 115 -9.17 6.75 -7.97
C GLU A 115 -7.96 6.62 -8.90
N GLY A 116 -6.97 7.49 -8.77
CA GLY A 116 -5.85 7.55 -9.69
C GLY A 116 -4.82 6.43 -9.51
N ALA A 117 -4.57 5.97 -8.27
CA ALA A 117 -3.58 4.94 -8.00
C ALA A 117 -4.18 3.52 -7.97
N TYR A 118 -5.42 3.36 -7.52
CA TYR A 118 -6.04 2.05 -7.33
C TYR A 118 -7.19 1.79 -8.32
N GLY A 119 -7.77 2.82 -8.90
CA GLY A 119 -8.84 2.74 -9.91
C GLY A 119 -10.24 2.64 -9.33
N SER A 120 -10.41 2.27 -8.07
CA SER A 120 -11.71 2.26 -7.39
C SER A 120 -11.61 2.07 -5.88
N GLU A 121 -12.70 2.40 -5.19
CA GLU A 121 -12.88 2.11 -3.76
C GLU A 121 -13.03 0.60 -3.44
N GLU A 122 -13.18 -0.24 -4.44
CA GLU A 122 -13.18 -1.68 -4.26
C GLU A 122 -11.79 -2.22 -3.93
N LEU A 123 -10.74 -1.59 -4.49
CA LEU A 123 -9.35 -1.98 -4.26
C LEU A 123 -8.69 -1.25 -3.11
N ALA A 124 -9.13 -0.02 -2.81
CA ALA A 124 -8.64 0.77 -1.69
C ALA A 124 -9.70 1.78 -1.27
N LYS A 125 -9.66 2.22 -0.02
CA LYS A 125 -10.54 3.28 0.51
C LYS A 125 -9.70 4.33 1.24
N PRO A 126 -10.13 5.59 1.25
CA PRO A 126 -9.52 6.62 2.08
C PRO A 126 -9.49 6.21 3.55
N ALA A 127 -8.34 6.33 4.19
CA ALA A 127 -8.19 6.04 5.61
C ALA A 127 -8.42 7.30 6.44
N LYS A 128 -9.33 7.22 7.41
CA LYS A 128 -9.67 8.37 8.28
C LYS A 128 -8.77 8.45 9.51
N ASN A 129 -8.13 7.35 9.89
CA ASN A 129 -7.22 7.27 11.02
C ASN A 129 -6.20 6.15 10.82
N PHE A 130 -5.30 5.96 11.78
CA PHE A 130 -4.21 4.96 11.71
C PHE A 130 -4.66 3.51 12.01
N CYS A 131 -5.93 3.29 12.30
CA CYS A 131 -6.52 1.97 12.43
C CYS A 131 -7.39 1.66 11.22
N SER A 132 -7.35 0.44 10.73
CA SER A 132 -8.28 -0.03 9.70
C SER A 132 -9.65 -0.34 10.30
N PRO A 133 -10.74 -0.31 9.50
CA PRO A 133 -12.08 -0.66 9.98
C PRO A 133 -12.20 -2.07 10.58
N GLU A 134 -11.30 -2.98 10.20
CA GLU A 134 -11.26 -4.35 10.73
C GLU A 134 -10.62 -4.43 12.13
N ASN A 135 -10.03 -3.33 12.60
CA ASN A 135 -9.41 -3.29 13.93
C ASN A 135 -10.45 -3.07 15.03
N LEU A 136 -10.34 -3.80 16.12
CA LEU A 136 -11.26 -3.69 17.27
C LEU A 136 -11.33 -2.27 17.87
N TYR A 137 -10.26 -1.49 17.76
CA TYR A 137 -10.16 -0.12 18.28
C TYR A 137 -10.37 0.94 17.21
N TYR A 138 -10.96 0.59 16.06
CA TYR A 138 -11.32 1.57 15.05
C TYR A 138 -12.36 2.55 15.58
N ASN A 139 -12.10 3.84 15.40
CA ASN A 139 -13.03 4.90 15.74
C ASN A 139 -13.53 5.57 14.45
N ASP A 140 -14.77 5.34 14.10
CA ASP A 140 -15.43 5.86 12.89
C ASP A 140 -15.85 7.34 13.02
N GLU A 141 -15.90 7.88 14.23
CA GLU A 141 -16.15 9.31 14.47
C GLU A 141 -14.94 10.20 14.11
N MET A 142 -13.74 9.62 14.03
CA MET A 142 -12.55 10.36 13.63
C MET A 142 -12.67 10.83 12.19
N LYS A 143 -12.53 12.14 12.01
CA LYS A 143 -12.47 12.77 10.69
C LYS A 143 -11.00 13.00 10.36
N GLY A 144 -10.52 12.39 9.29
CA GLY A 144 -9.21 12.73 8.72
C GLY A 144 -9.17 14.19 8.23
N TYR A 145 -8.00 14.64 7.80
CA TYR A 145 -7.91 15.92 7.12
C TYR A 145 -8.75 15.90 5.85
N GLN A 146 -9.49 16.98 5.64
CA GLN A 146 -10.20 17.22 4.38
C GLN A 146 -9.40 18.20 3.56
N GLN A 147 -9.30 18.00 2.25
CA GLN A 147 -8.57 18.91 1.39
C GLN A 147 -9.09 20.34 1.53
N ASN A 148 -8.14 21.26 1.80
CA ASN A 148 -8.39 22.69 1.83
C ASN A 148 -7.14 23.42 1.30
N ILE A 149 -7.12 23.66 0.01
CA ILE A 149 -5.97 24.22 -0.70
C ILE A 149 -5.65 25.65 -0.22
N GLU A 150 -6.65 26.46 0.09
CA GLU A 150 -6.41 27.84 0.52
C GLU A 150 -5.77 27.90 1.91
N GLU A 151 -6.24 27.10 2.86
CA GLU A 151 -5.60 27.00 4.17
C GLU A 151 -4.22 26.32 4.07
N ALA A 152 -4.09 25.29 3.21
CA ALA A 152 -2.81 24.64 2.96
C ALA A 152 -1.76 25.63 2.43
N LYS A 153 -2.10 26.49 1.47
CA LYS A 153 -1.21 27.56 0.95
C LYS A 153 -0.79 28.54 2.05
N LYS A 154 -1.75 28.96 2.86
CA LYS A 154 -1.47 29.89 3.97
C LYS A 154 -0.49 29.27 4.98
N LEU A 155 -0.73 28.02 5.40
CA LEU A 155 0.16 27.31 6.32
C LEU A 155 1.52 27.00 5.68
N ALA A 156 1.57 26.62 4.41
CA ALA A 156 2.82 26.39 3.70
C ALA A 156 3.68 27.67 3.67
N LYS A 157 3.06 28.82 3.43
CA LYS A 157 3.76 30.11 3.42
C LYS A 157 4.24 30.51 4.81
N SER A 158 3.38 30.43 5.83
CA SER A 158 3.72 30.85 7.21
C SER A 158 4.77 29.95 7.85
N SER A 159 4.78 28.65 7.52
CA SER A 159 5.76 27.68 8.03
C SER A 159 7.11 27.69 7.27
N GLY A 160 7.19 28.41 6.14
CA GLY A 160 8.37 28.40 5.28
C GLY A 160 8.48 27.14 4.39
N LEU A 161 7.41 26.36 4.23
CA LEU A 161 7.35 25.19 3.39
C LEU A 161 7.20 25.54 1.89
N SER A 162 6.47 26.64 1.57
CA SER A 162 6.29 27.13 0.19
C SER A 162 7.65 27.40 -0.46
N GLY A 163 7.82 26.98 -1.70
CA GLY A 163 9.07 27.06 -2.47
C GLY A 163 10.11 25.99 -2.13
N LYS A 164 9.82 25.09 -1.18
CA LYS A 164 10.75 24.00 -0.83
C LYS A 164 10.62 22.80 -1.76
N THR A 165 11.72 22.07 -1.86
CA THR A 165 11.76 20.73 -2.47
C THR A 165 11.91 19.71 -1.34
N LEU A 166 11.00 18.74 -1.30
CA LEU A 166 11.02 17.62 -0.37
C LEU A 166 11.39 16.34 -1.12
N HIS A 167 12.07 15.42 -0.45
CA HIS A 167 12.32 14.08 -0.96
C HIS A 167 11.26 13.11 -0.45
N TYR A 168 10.69 12.33 -1.35
CA TYR A 168 9.69 11.30 -1.06
C TYR A 168 10.17 9.97 -1.60
N ILE A 169 10.50 9.06 -0.68
CA ILE A 169 10.88 7.69 -1.01
C ILE A 169 9.68 6.76 -0.90
N TYR A 170 9.58 5.78 -1.79
CA TYR A 170 8.55 4.76 -1.73
C TYR A 170 9.11 3.37 -2.03
N PHE A 171 8.48 2.34 -1.49
CA PHE A 171 8.86 0.95 -1.72
C PHE A 171 8.34 0.49 -3.09
N GLN A 172 9.24 0.39 -4.07
CA GLN A 172 8.88 0.18 -5.48
C GLN A 172 8.27 -1.20 -5.78
N GLN A 173 8.54 -2.22 -4.95
CA GLN A 173 7.92 -3.54 -5.13
C GLN A 173 6.46 -3.60 -4.65
N ARG A 174 5.94 -2.55 -4.01
CA ARG A 174 4.51 -2.48 -3.70
C ARG A 174 3.73 -1.93 -4.88
N PRO A 175 2.67 -2.64 -5.29
CA PRO A 175 1.75 -2.10 -6.30
C PRO A 175 1.21 -0.72 -5.91
N ASN A 176 0.99 0.12 -6.88
CA ASN A 176 0.32 1.43 -6.80
C ASN A 176 1.09 2.51 -6.00
N MET A 177 2.28 2.21 -5.46
CA MET A 177 3.06 3.22 -4.70
C MET A 177 3.65 4.31 -5.61
N LYS A 178 4.06 3.95 -6.81
CA LYS A 178 4.57 4.91 -7.80
C LYS A 178 3.49 5.90 -8.23
N GLU A 179 2.32 5.38 -8.56
CA GLU A 179 1.15 6.17 -8.95
C GLU A 179 0.71 7.09 -7.80
N THR A 180 0.64 6.56 -6.58
CA THR A 180 0.38 7.36 -5.37
C THR A 180 1.38 8.49 -5.22
N ALA A 181 2.69 8.23 -5.35
CA ALA A 181 3.73 9.24 -5.23
C ALA A 181 3.60 10.34 -6.28
N GLN A 182 3.25 9.98 -7.53
CA GLN A 182 3.04 10.93 -8.62
C GLN A 182 1.82 11.83 -8.38
N ILE A 183 0.73 11.28 -7.85
CA ILE A 183 -0.47 12.06 -7.52
C ILE A 183 -0.18 13.02 -6.36
N VAL A 184 0.45 12.54 -5.29
CA VAL A 184 0.90 13.37 -4.17
C VAL A 184 1.81 14.51 -4.65
N GLN A 185 2.75 14.21 -5.55
CA GLN A 185 3.62 15.24 -6.16
C GLN A 185 2.81 16.33 -6.88
N GLN A 186 1.79 15.94 -7.65
CA GLN A 186 0.93 16.91 -8.36
C GLN A 186 0.08 17.74 -7.40
N GLN A 187 -0.43 17.11 -6.33
CA GLN A 187 -1.25 17.82 -5.34
C GLN A 187 -0.43 18.83 -4.54
N LEU A 188 0.80 18.49 -4.14
CA LEU A 188 1.68 19.39 -3.40
C LEU A 188 2.15 20.61 -4.24
N LYS A 189 2.22 20.48 -5.55
CA LYS A 189 2.46 21.63 -6.44
C LYS A 189 1.39 22.71 -6.31
N LYS A 190 0.15 22.35 -5.96
CA LYS A 190 -0.95 23.31 -5.73
C LYS A 190 -0.66 24.29 -4.58
N ILE A 191 0.27 23.93 -3.68
CA ILE A 191 0.69 24.74 -2.53
C ILE A 191 2.16 25.20 -2.63
N ASP A 192 2.71 25.22 -3.86
CA ASP A 192 4.09 25.64 -4.15
C ASP A 192 5.16 24.79 -3.44
N VAL A 193 4.93 23.49 -3.34
CA VAL A 193 5.88 22.53 -2.79
C VAL A 193 6.28 21.55 -3.89
N ASN A 194 7.59 21.45 -4.14
CA ASN A 194 8.14 20.46 -5.05
C ASN A 194 8.41 19.16 -4.32
N LEU A 195 8.14 18.04 -4.99
CA LEU A 195 8.42 16.71 -4.45
C LEU A 195 9.32 15.96 -5.43
N GLU A 196 10.51 15.59 -4.99
CA GLU A 196 11.37 14.64 -5.69
C GLU A 196 11.00 13.24 -5.22
N ILE A 197 10.50 12.40 -6.15
CA ILE A 197 10.03 11.06 -5.84
C ILE A 197 11.07 10.01 -6.24
N GLU A 198 11.39 9.08 -5.34
CA GLU A 198 12.35 8.03 -5.57
C GLU A 198 11.79 6.67 -5.15
N GLY A 199 11.77 5.72 -6.10
CA GLY A 199 11.43 4.33 -5.83
C GLY A 199 12.66 3.55 -5.39
N MET A 200 12.58 2.93 -4.22
CA MET A 200 13.67 2.09 -3.68
C MET A 200 13.24 0.64 -3.58
N ASP A 201 14.17 -0.28 -3.80
CA ASP A 201 13.97 -1.69 -3.46
C ASP A 201 14.03 -1.92 -1.94
N GLY A 202 13.64 -3.11 -1.47
CA GLY A 202 13.58 -3.40 -0.04
C GLY A 202 14.93 -3.32 0.67
N SER A 203 16.02 -3.62 -0.01
CA SER A 203 17.36 -3.58 0.55
C SER A 203 17.85 -2.15 0.81
N ALA A 204 17.39 -1.20 0.02
CA ALA A 204 17.65 0.23 0.21
C ALA A 204 16.59 0.92 1.06
N PHE A 205 15.30 0.63 0.81
CA PHE A 205 14.17 1.31 1.44
C PHE A 205 14.14 1.14 2.96
N PHE A 206 14.22 -0.10 3.46
CA PHE A 206 14.09 -0.34 4.89
C PHE A 206 15.23 0.22 5.73
N PRO A 207 16.52 0.07 5.36
CA PRO A 207 17.60 0.73 6.06
C PRO A 207 17.45 2.25 6.08
N HIS A 208 17.02 2.85 4.95
CA HIS A 208 16.82 4.30 4.86
C HIS A 208 15.67 4.77 5.75
N LEU A 209 14.56 4.04 5.76
CA LEU A 209 13.41 4.31 6.62
C LEU A 209 13.81 4.23 8.10
N PHE A 210 14.56 3.20 8.51
CA PHE A 210 14.94 3.01 9.91
C PHE A 210 16.08 3.94 10.35
N ALA A 211 17.01 4.32 9.48
CA ALA A 211 18.04 5.30 9.80
C ALA A 211 17.46 6.70 10.13
N ALA A 212 16.27 7.01 9.64
CA ALA A 212 15.56 8.24 9.98
C ALA A 212 14.89 8.20 11.37
N TRP A 213 14.90 7.05 12.07
CA TRP A 213 14.26 6.84 13.37
C TRP A 213 15.28 6.73 14.52
N ILE A 214 16.58 6.66 14.24
CA ILE A 214 17.67 6.66 15.20
C ILE A 214 18.32 8.04 15.23
#